data_28db36c8a1ffdadf28b640155dbe65fd
#
_entry.id   28db36c8a1ffdadf28b640155dbe65fd
#
_cell.length_a   1.000
_cell.length_b   1.000
_cell.length_c   1.000
_cell.angle_alpha   90.00
_cell.angle_beta   90.00
_cell.angle_gamma   90.00
#
_symmetry.space_group_name_H-M   'P 1'
#
loop_
_entity.id
_entity.type
_entity.pdbx_description
1 polymer ?
#
loop_
_entity_poly.entity_id
_entity_poly.type
_entity_poly.pdbx_seq_one_letter_code
_entity_poly.pdbx_strand_id
1 'polypeptide(L)'
;MKKEEIVRETVGAPAHGKAVRFLLAVSLLVIPGVARAADAGPDPGPAPAPTPAPVAQDAAAKADAGPRLDIYGFAMLDMGYQTKQNDPNWFDVVRPTKLPAFKDQYGEDGHFYAGVRQSRLGVKGFIPTEAGEIKTIFEFELFGTGVDAGQTTFRLRHAWGELGQVGAGQTWSPFMDPDVFLNSIEYWGPTGMVFFRNVQLRWTPWQKGDSRFAIALERPGASADQGDFAGRIALQDVKGRFPLPDLSAQYRHAAGWGHVQLAGIVRQMKWDDLNTDQFDLSGDATGWGLNLSSNIKIAKKHVARLSVVYGAGIQNYMNDAPVDVGIERNLGNPRTPIVGKALPLVGVVAFLDLNWNAKWTSTVGYSMIDIDNSDGQSDDAFKRGQYALANLLYYPTPSVFLGPEIQWGKRENFRDGFTSDDFRIQFSAKYNFKLSLGGK
;
A
#
# COMPACT_ATOMS: atom_id res chain seq x y z
N MET A 1 -15.40 -40.18 58.38
CA MET A 1 -13.96 -40.48 58.31
C MET A 1 -13.61 -40.86 56.88
N LYS A 2 -13.10 -39.90 56.11
CA LYS A 2 -12.21 -40.12 54.97
C LYS A 2 -11.51 -38.78 54.72
N LYS A 3 -10.17 -38.85 54.63
CA LYS A 3 -9.23 -37.76 54.59
C LYS A 3 -9.30 -36.96 53.30
N GLU A 4 -9.31 -35.63 53.38
CA GLU A 4 -8.99 -34.72 52.32
C GLU A 4 -7.49 -34.72 52.07
N GLU A 5 -7.09 -34.94 50.85
CA GLU A 5 -5.71 -34.85 50.36
C GLU A 5 -5.57 -33.48 49.66
N ILE A 6 -4.76 -32.62 50.28
CA ILE A 6 -4.43 -31.28 49.76
C ILE A 6 -3.30 -31.48 48.75
N VAL A 7 -3.61 -31.28 47.45
CA VAL A 7 -2.62 -31.14 46.39
C VAL A 7 -2.18 -29.67 46.34
N ARG A 8 -0.93 -29.41 46.65
CA ARG A 8 -0.25 -28.11 46.45
C ARG A 8 0.16 -28.04 44.98
N GLU A 9 -0.50 -27.22 44.19
CA GLU A 9 0.04 -26.80 42.92
C GLU A 9 1.01 -25.63 43.10
N THR A 10 2.21 -25.83 42.64
CA THR A 10 3.28 -24.85 42.55
C THR A 10 3.01 -23.85 41.47
N VAL A 11 2.99 -22.58 41.83
CA VAL A 11 2.90 -21.44 40.92
C VAL A 11 4.15 -21.41 40.05
N GLY A 12 3.99 -21.75 38.77
CA GLY A 12 5.01 -21.60 37.75
C GLY A 12 5.03 -20.15 37.24
N ALA A 13 6.20 -19.54 37.24
CA ALA A 13 6.45 -18.21 36.69
C ALA A 13 6.12 -18.10 35.20
N PRO A 14 5.70 -16.91 34.70
CA PRO A 14 5.34 -16.73 33.31
C PRO A 14 6.58 -16.85 32.42
N ALA A 15 6.48 -17.73 31.45
CA ALA A 15 7.48 -17.91 30.39
C ALA A 15 7.54 -16.67 29.49
N HIS A 16 8.70 -16.05 29.46
CA HIS A 16 9.04 -14.97 28.56
C HIS A 16 8.82 -15.39 27.10
N GLY A 17 8.14 -14.50 26.35
CA GLY A 17 7.84 -14.67 24.94
C GLY A 17 9.07 -15.03 24.12
N LYS A 18 8.96 -16.09 23.37
CA LYS A 18 9.95 -16.48 22.37
C LYS A 18 9.85 -15.48 21.21
N ALA A 19 10.78 -14.53 21.18
CA ALA A 19 11.06 -13.76 19.98
C ALA A 19 11.44 -14.75 18.88
N VAL A 20 10.60 -14.87 17.87
CA VAL A 20 10.88 -15.63 16.66
C VAL A 20 11.97 -14.90 15.90
N ARG A 21 13.21 -15.35 16.06
CA ARG A 21 14.33 -14.92 15.25
C ARG A 21 14.20 -15.56 13.87
N PHE A 22 13.57 -14.86 12.93
CA PHE A 22 13.72 -15.14 11.51
C PHE A 22 15.02 -14.48 11.05
N LEU A 23 16.11 -15.26 11.05
CA LEU A 23 17.31 -14.92 10.29
C LEU A 23 17.03 -15.24 8.82
N LEU A 24 16.69 -14.21 8.03
CA LEU A 24 16.77 -14.30 6.59
C LEU A 24 18.26 -14.21 6.19
N ALA A 25 18.86 -15.36 5.98
CA ALA A 25 20.15 -15.46 5.29
C ALA A 25 19.91 -15.18 3.80
N VAL A 26 20.06 -13.92 3.37
CA VAL A 26 20.19 -13.58 1.95
C VAL A 26 21.63 -13.94 1.54
N SER A 27 21.81 -15.14 1.02
CA SER A 27 23.06 -15.53 0.38
C SER A 27 23.19 -14.76 -0.94
N LEU A 28 24.05 -13.75 -0.96
CA LEU A 28 24.53 -13.13 -2.21
C LEU A 28 25.35 -14.17 -2.99
N LEU A 29 24.75 -14.74 -4.02
CA LEU A 29 25.50 -15.47 -5.05
C LEU A 29 26.16 -14.45 -5.98
N VAL A 30 27.44 -14.19 -5.77
CA VAL A 30 28.29 -13.51 -6.73
C VAL A 30 28.71 -14.54 -7.79
N ILE A 31 28.26 -14.40 -9.02
CA ILE A 31 28.74 -15.14 -10.17
C ILE A 31 29.68 -14.23 -10.96
N PRO A 32 30.96 -14.52 -11.08
CA PRO A 32 31.82 -13.86 -12.05
C PRO A 32 31.78 -14.60 -13.38
N GLY A 33 31.49 -13.91 -14.47
CA GLY A 33 31.53 -14.48 -15.80
C GLY A 33 31.47 -13.41 -16.86
N VAL A 34 32.63 -12.88 -17.25
CA VAL A 34 32.82 -12.00 -18.41
C VAL A 34 32.82 -12.85 -19.68
N ALA A 35 31.91 -12.57 -20.60
CA ALA A 35 32.13 -12.87 -22.03
C ALA A 35 31.63 -11.71 -22.88
N ARG A 36 32.55 -11.14 -23.61
CA ARG A 36 32.40 -10.04 -24.57
C ARG A 36 31.86 -10.62 -25.87
N ALA A 37 30.79 -10.11 -26.39
CA ALA A 37 30.40 -10.30 -27.80
C ALA A 37 29.68 -9.06 -28.33
N ALA A 38 29.93 -8.78 -29.60
CA ALA A 38 29.88 -7.55 -30.33
C ALA A 38 28.46 -6.97 -30.58
N ASP A 39 28.47 -5.66 -30.83
CA ASP A 39 27.53 -4.77 -31.50
C ASP A 39 26.39 -5.41 -32.31
N ALA A 40 25.17 -5.17 -31.85
CA ALA A 40 23.98 -5.02 -32.66
C ALA A 40 23.13 -3.94 -31.98
N GLY A 41 22.72 -2.90 -32.74
CA GLY A 41 22.04 -1.73 -32.28
C GLY A 41 20.74 -1.99 -31.50
N PRO A 42 20.24 -1.02 -30.70
CA PRO A 42 19.16 -1.22 -29.77
C PRO A 42 17.83 -1.39 -30.49
N ASP A 43 17.30 -2.61 -30.40
CA ASP A 43 15.89 -2.89 -30.64
C ASP A 43 15.06 -2.20 -29.54
N PRO A 44 14.03 -1.39 -29.83
CA PRO A 44 13.19 -0.79 -28.82
C PRO A 44 12.37 -1.90 -28.14
N GLY A 45 12.80 -2.32 -26.97
CA GLY A 45 12.08 -3.29 -26.13
C GLY A 45 10.65 -2.81 -25.82
N PRO A 46 9.72 -3.75 -25.50
CA PRO A 46 8.34 -3.43 -25.24
C PRO A 46 8.23 -2.39 -24.12
N ALA A 47 7.46 -1.33 -24.36
CA ALA A 47 7.15 -0.35 -23.36
C ALA A 47 6.53 -1.06 -22.14
N PRO A 48 7.06 -0.88 -20.94
CA PRO A 48 6.42 -1.41 -19.74
C PRO A 48 5.00 -0.88 -19.66
N ALA A 49 4.07 -1.69 -19.17
CA ALA A 49 2.74 -1.21 -18.78
C ALA A 49 2.92 0.09 -18.01
N PRO A 50 2.10 1.13 -18.24
CA PRO A 50 2.32 2.43 -17.61
C PRO A 50 2.21 2.28 -16.11
N THR A 51 3.32 1.99 -15.47
CA THR A 51 3.56 2.30 -14.07
C THR A 51 3.18 3.76 -13.94
N PRO A 52 2.43 4.21 -12.91
CA PRO A 52 2.26 5.62 -12.68
C PRO A 52 3.66 6.22 -12.62
N ALA A 53 4.04 6.90 -13.70
CA ALA A 53 5.38 7.43 -13.84
C ALA A 53 5.68 8.31 -12.63
N PRO A 54 6.82 8.14 -11.95
CA PRO A 54 7.29 9.14 -11.02
C PRO A 54 7.29 10.48 -11.76
N VAL A 55 6.87 11.54 -11.10
CA VAL A 55 6.86 12.91 -11.64
C VAL A 55 8.27 13.39 -12.06
N ALA A 56 9.27 12.54 -11.96
CA ALA A 56 10.70 12.87 -12.01
C ALA A 56 11.44 12.33 -13.23
N GLN A 57 10.87 12.29 -14.44
CA GLN A 57 11.66 11.91 -15.62
C GLN A 57 11.43 12.81 -16.84
N ASP A 58 11.75 14.10 -16.71
CA ASP A 58 12.07 14.94 -17.87
C ASP A 58 13.07 16.06 -17.48
N ALA A 59 14.13 15.70 -16.79
CA ALA A 59 15.17 16.67 -16.41
C ALA A 59 16.20 16.84 -17.53
N ALA A 60 15.79 17.25 -18.71
CA ALA A 60 16.64 17.88 -19.73
C ALA A 60 15.82 18.51 -20.87
N ALA A 61 14.67 19.12 -20.60
CA ALA A 61 14.05 20.00 -21.57
C ALA A 61 14.75 21.37 -21.53
N LYS A 62 15.34 21.73 -22.64
CA LYS A 62 16.07 23.00 -22.85
C LYS A 62 15.21 24.20 -22.42
N ALA A 63 15.86 25.24 -21.88
CA ALA A 63 15.29 26.52 -21.46
C ALA A 63 14.52 27.31 -22.55
N ASP A 64 14.43 26.82 -23.77
CA ASP A 64 13.73 27.43 -24.91
C ASP A 64 12.36 26.79 -25.24
N ALA A 65 11.91 25.77 -24.50
CA ALA A 65 10.60 25.17 -24.74
C ALA A 65 9.50 25.99 -24.06
N GLY A 66 8.50 26.45 -24.82
CA GLY A 66 7.32 27.11 -24.26
C GLY A 66 6.51 26.21 -23.31
N PRO A 67 5.47 26.76 -22.63
CA PRO A 67 4.63 25.95 -21.75
C PRO A 67 4.05 24.71 -22.44
N ARG A 68 4.02 23.57 -21.76
CA ARG A 68 3.48 22.30 -22.25
C ARG A 68 2.40 21.77 -21.31
N LEU A 69 1.35 21.23 -21.92
CA LEU A 69 0.26 20.54 -21.22
C LEU A 69 0.11 19.13 -21.80
N ASP A 70 0.27 18.11 -20.95
CA ASP A 70 0.02 16.72 -21.29
C ASP A 70 -1.31 16.27 -20.69
N ILE A 71 -2.28 15.88 -21.53
CA ILE A 71 -3.54 15.25 -21.15
C ILE A 71 -3.36 13.75 -21.38
N TYR A 72 -3.62 12.92 -20.38
CA TYR A 72 -3.44 11.47 -20.46
C TYR A 72 -4.49 10.73 -19.65
N GLY A 73 -4.63 9.45 -19.92
CA GLY A 73 -5.54 8.62 -19.16
C GLY A 73 -5.82 7.30 -19.86
N PHE A 74 -6.86 6.65 -19.40
CA PHE A 74 -7.35 5.43 -20.01
C PHE A 74 -8.83 5.21 -19.69
N ALA A 75 -9.52 4.52 -20.61
CA ALA A 75 -10.77 3.84 -20.34
C ALA A 75 -10.49 2.36 -20.11
N MET A 76 -11.08 1.76 -19.08
CA MET A 76 -10.88 0.37 -18.73
C MET A 76 -12.20 -0.31 -18.39
N LEU A 77 -12.42 -1.47 -18.99
CA LEU A 77 -13.49 -2.40 -18.63
C LEU A 77 -12.89 -3.51 -17.81
N ASP A 78 -13.51 -3.80 -16.69
CA ASP A 78 -13.23 -4.95 -15.84
C ASP A 78 -14.45 -5.85 -15.78
N MET A 79 -14.26 -7.14 -15.91
CA MET A 79 -15.29 -8.16 -15.71
C MET A 79 -14.68 -9.34 -14.96
N GLY A 80 -15.43 -9.92 -14.04
CA GLY A 80 -14.90 -11.05 -13.31
C GLY A 80 -15.97 -11.82 -12.54
N TYR A 81 -15.51 -12.91 -11.94
CA TYR A 81 -16.32 -13.77 -11.11
C TYR A 81 -15.57 -14.08 -9.83
N GLN A 82 -16.20 -13.79 -8.71
CA GLN A 82 -15.75 -14.16 -7.35
C GLN A 82 -16.39 -15.48 -6.97
N THR A 83 -15.59 -16.41 -6.47
CA THR A 83 -16.08 -17.74 -6.11
C THR A 83 -16.73 -17.79 -4.75
N LYS A 84 -16.36 -16.86 -3.86
CA LYS A 84 -16.87 -16.76 -2.50
C LYS A 84 -17.33 -15.35 -2.16
N GLN A 85 -17.68 -15.13 -0.89
CA GLN A 85 -18.19 -13.84 -0.40
C GLN A 85 -17.09 -12.78 -0.34
N ASN A 86 -17.49 -11.55 -0.61
CA ASN A 86 -16.68 -10.35 -0.39
C ASN A 86 -17.63 -9.20 0.01
N ASP A 87 -17.11 -8.18 0.69
CA ASP A 87 -17.86 -6.96 1.01
C ASP A 87 -18.46 -6.36 -0.29
N PRO A 88 -19.79 -6.21 -0.39
CA PRO A 88 -20.45 -5.72 -1.61
C PRO A 88 -19.98 -4.34 -2.09
N ASN A 89 -19.44 -3.51 -1.21
CA ASN A 89 -18.85 -2.23 -1.57
C ASN A 89 -17.45 -2.36 -2.18
N TRP A 90 -16.87 -3.57 -2.16
CA TRP A 90 -15.54 -3.88 -2.66
C TRP A 90 -15.55 -5.04 -3.67
N PHE A 91 -16.68 -5.18 -4.38
CA PHE A 91 -17.00 -6.31 -5.25
C PHE A 91 -16.00 -6.53 -6.40
N ASP A 92 -15.25 -5.52 -6.81
CA ASP A 92 -14.34 -5.55 -7.96
C ASP A 92 -12.84 -5.57 -7.58
N VAL A 93 -12.51 -5.84 -6.30
CA VAL A 93 -11.13 -5.95 -5.78
C VAL A 93 -10.97 -7.11 -4.81
N VAL A 94 -9.73 -7.60 -4.66
CA VAL A 94 -9.37 -8.56 -3.62
C VAL A 94 -8.67 -7.83 -2.48
N ARG A 95 -9.40 -7.66 -1.38
CA ARG A 95 -8.89 -7.05 -0.15
C ARG A 95 -9.10 -7.99 1.02
N PRO A 96 -8.06 -8.62 1.56
CA PRO A 96 -8.20 -9.51 2.73
C PRO A 96 -8.93 -8.89 3.91
N THR A 97 -8.79 -7.56 4.16
CA THR A 97 -9.55 -6.87 5.21
C THR A 97 -11.06 -6.78 4.94
N LYS A 98 -11.50 -7.05 3.71
CA LYS A 98 -12.90 -6.99 3.25
C LYS A 98 -13.52 -8.38 2.99
N LEU A 99 -12.76 -9.43 3.20
CA LEU A 99 -13.28 -10.78 3.27
C LEU A 99 -14.07 -10.98 4.56
N PRO A 100 -15.02 -11.93 4.61
CA PRO A 100 -15.85 -12.15 5.81
C PRO A 100 -15.02 -12.32 7.08
N ALA A 101 -15.45 -11.65 8.16
CA ALA A 101 -14.92 -11.83 9.50
C ALA A 101 -15.61 -12.97 10.26
N PHE A 102 -16.78 -13.41 9.79
CA PHE A 102 -17.52 -14.55 10.31
C PHE A 102 -18.33 -15.21 9.18
N LYS A 103 -18.80 -16.44 9.45
CA LYS A 103 -19.52 -17.23 8.46
C LYS A 103 -20.74 -16.48 7.92
N ASP A 104 -20.93 -16.52 6.61
CA ASP A 104 -22.09 -15.98 5.87
C ASP A 104 -22.33 -14.47 6.06
N GLN A 105 -21.29 -13.70 6.41
CA GLN A 105 -21.37 -12.25 6.66
C GLN A 105 -21.96 -11.47 5.49
N TYR A 106 -21.67 -11.86 4.26
CA TYR A 106 -22.09 -11.14 3.05
C TYR A 106 -23.06 -11.94 2.17
N GLY A 107 -23.65 -13.01 2.71
CA GLY A 107 -24.66 -13.81 2.02
C GLY A 107 -24.09 -15.02 1.29
N GLU A 108 -24.61 -15.32 0.10
CA GLU A 108 -24.20 -16.49 -0.67
C GLU A 108 -22.91 -16.30 -1.45
N ASP A 109 -22.23 -17.40 -1.73
CA ASP A 109 -21.04 -17.45 -2.56
C ASP A 109 -21.37 -17.25 -4.05
N GLY A 110 -20.41 -16.73 -4.82
CA GLY A 110 -20.50 -16.71 -6.28
C GLY A 110 -21.12 -15.43 -6.85
N HIS A 111 -20.29 -14.44 -7.24
CA HIS A 111 -20.75 -13.16 -7.76
C HIS A 111 -20.04 -12.79 -9.07
N PHE A 112 -20.83 -12.50 -10.12
CA PHE A 112 -20.33 -11.84 -11.32
C PHE A 112 -20.31 -10.32 -11.11
N TYR A 113 -19.26 -9.67 -11.61
CA TYR A 113 -19.19 -8.22 -11.63
C TYR A 113 -18.67 -7.69 -12.99
N ALA A 114 -19.04 -6.46 -13.28
CA ALA A 114 -18.46 -5.66 -14.36
C ALA A 114 -18.39 -4.20 -13.93
N GLY A 115 -17.36 -3.47 -14.38
CA GLY A 115 -17.17 -2.09 -13.99
C GLY A 115 -16.18 -1.35 -14.87
N VAL A 116 -16.18 -0.02 -14.73
CA VAL A 116 -15.25 0.91 -15.40
C VAL A 116 -14.50 1.77 -14.39
N ARG A 117 -14.58 1.43 -13.11
CA ARG A 117 -14.13 2.24 -11.98
C ARG A 117 -12.64 2.55 -12.00
N GLN A 118 -11.81 1.72 -12.64
CA GLN A 118 -10.39 1.96 -12.80
C GLN A 118 -10.06 3.07 -13.80
N SER A 119 -11.00 3.45 -14.67
CA SER A 119 -10.79 4.49 -15.69
C SER A 119 -10.28 5.79 -15.07
N ARG A 120 -9.35 6.44 -15.79
CA ARG A 120 -8.53 7.54 -15.24
C ARG A 120 -8.34 8.65 -16.22
N LEU A 121 -8.29 9.90 -15.71
CA LEU A 121 -7.92 11.10 -16.44
C LEU A 121 -6.90 11.89 -15.64
N GLY A 122 -5.85 12.36 -16.30
CA GLY A 122 -4.82 13.19 -15.72
C GLY A 122 -4.35 14.29 -16.65
N VAL A 123 -3.85 15.37 -16.05
CA VAL A 123 -3.26 16.50 -16.73
C VAL A 123 -1.93 16.83 -16.06
N LYS A 124 -0.84 16.96 -16.84
CA LYS A 124 0.46 17.46 -16.39
C LYS A 124 0.76 18.80 -17.06
N GLY A 125 1.14 19.78 -16.27
CA GLY A 125 1.60 21.09 -16.75
C GLY A 125 3.09 21.25 -16.53
N PHE A 126 3.79 21.83 -17.50
CA PHE A 126 5.20 22.18 -17.46
C PHE A 126 5.33 23.64 -17.89
N ILE A 127 5.70 24.50 -16.96
CA ILE A 127 5.70 25.96 -17.16
C ILE A 127 7.10 26.47 -16.87
N PRO A 128 7.89 26.85 -17.89
CA PRO A 128 9.19 27.46 -17.68
C PRO A 128 9.05 28.80 -16.95
N THR A 129 9.91 29.04 -15.96
CA THR A 129 10.02 30.31 -15.22
C THR A 129 11.48 30.65 -15.01
N GLU A 130 11.77 31.89 -14.59
CA GLU A 130 13.14 32.32 -14.25
C GLU A 130 13.73 31.51 -13.08
N ALA A 131 12.89 30.95 -12.18
CA ALA A 131 13.30 30.14 -11.05
C ALA A 131 13.41 28.62 -11.37
N GLY A 132 13.16 28.24 -12.63
CA GLY A 132 13.13 26.85 -13.10
C GLY A 132 11.76 26.47 -13.68
N GLU A 133 11.58 25.19 -13.98
CA GLU A 133 10.31 24.69 -14.52
C GLU A 133 9.34 24.34 -13.38
N ILE A 134 8.16 24.98 -13.38
CA ILE A 134 7.03 24.53 -12.54
C ILE A 134 6.44 23.28 -13.19
N LYS A 135 6.33 22.21 -12.42
CA LYS A 135 5.63 20.99 -12.84
C LYS A 135 4.40 20.79 -12.00
N THR A 136 3.29 20.49 -12.65
CA THR A 136 2.03 20.20 -11.95
C THR A 136 1.43 18.90 -12.44
N ILE A 137 0.65 18.23 -11.58
CA ILE A 137 -0.16 17.10 -11.95
C ILE A 137 -1.52 17.15 -11.23
N PHE A 138 -2.59 16.99 -12.00
CA PHE A 138 -3.93 16.67 -11.53
C PHE A 138 -4.35 15.35 -12.13
N GLU A 139 -4.73 14.39 -11.29
CA GLU A 139 -5.15 13.06 -11.74
C GLU A 139 -6.35 12.58 -10.94
N PHE A 140 -7.35 12.08 -11.63
CA PHE A 140 -8.58 11.53 -11.08
C PHE A 140 -8.84 10.15 -11.68
N GLU A 141 -9.53 9.32 -10.93
CA GLU A 141 -10.10 8.04 -11.36
C GLU A 141 -11.55 7.92 -10.92
N LEU A 142 -12.24 6.87 -11.37
CA LEU A 142 -13.66 6.67 -11.07
C LEU A 142 -13.87 5.68 -9.88
N PHE A 143 -12.84 5.35 -9.13
CA PHE A 143 -12.89 4.37 -8.07
C PHE A 143 -13.26 5.00 -6.73
N GLY A 144 -14.56 5.04 -6.41
CA GLY A 144 -15.06 5.56 -5.13
C GLY A 144 -14.54 4.75 -3.93
N THR A 145 -14.21 5.46 -2.85
CA THR A 145 -13.73 4.88 -1.57
C THR A 145 -14.33 5.64 -0.40
N GLY A 146 -14.20 5.13 0.83
CA GLY A 146 -14.82 5.73 2.01
C GLY A 146 -16.35 5.65 1.91
N VAL A 147 -17.04 6.77 1.99
CA VAL A 147 -18.50 6.84 1.87
C VAL A 147 -19.00 6.49 0.46
N ASP A 148 -18.14 6.64 -0.56
CA ASP A 148 -18.43 6.31 -1.95
C ASP A 148 -17.93 4.92 -2.35
N ALA A 149 -17.57 4.06 -1.38
CA ALA A 149 -17.13 2.71 -1.68
C ALA A 149 -18.21 1.95 -2.49
N GLY A 150 -17.79 1.24 -3.54
CA GLY A 150 -18.70 0.58 -4.47
C GLY A 150 -19.26 1.48 -5.59
N GLN A 151 -19.18 2.79 -5.47
CA GLN A 151 -19.70 3.73 -6.45
C GLN A 151 -18.66 4.05 -7.54
N THR A 152 -19.18 4.44 -8.72
CA THR A 152 -18.40 5.00 -9.83
C THR A 152 -18.40 6.52 -9.69
N THR A 153 -17.47 7.05 -8.88
CA THR A 153 -17.37 8.47 -8.54
C THR A 153 -15.96 8.99 -8.73
N PHE A 154 -15.81 10.30 -8.99
CA PHE A 154 -14.50 10.91 -9.12
C PHE A 154 -13.74 10.87 -7.81
N ARG A 155 -12.52 10.32 -7.86
CA ARG A 155 -11.58 10.28 -6.74
C ARG A 155 -10.29 10.97 -7.13
N LEU A 156 -9.88 11.96 -6.34
CA LEU A 156 -8.60 12.63 -6.52
C LEU A 156 -7.43 11.67 -6.21
N ARG A 157 -6.50 11.53 -7.15
CA ARG A 157 -5.25 10.81 -6.97
C ARG A 157 -4.10 11.76 -6.70
N HIS A 158 -3.90 12.72 -7.59
CA HIS A 158 -2.84 13.71 -7.49
C HIS A 158 -3.40 15.12 -7.69
N ALA A 159 -2.98 16.04 -6.84
CA ALA A 159 -3.06 17.48 -6.98
C ALA A 159 -1.73 18.02 -6.44
N TRP A 160 -0.71 18.07 -7.30
CA TRP A 160 0.67 18.27 -6.91
C TRP A 160 1.34 19.33 -7.76
N GLY A 161 2.17 20.17 -7.17
CA GLY A 161 3.04 21.10 -7.83
C GLY A 161 4.45 21.02 -7.29
N GLU A 162 5.46 21.20 -8.15
CA GLU A 162 6.86 21.28 -7.74
C GLU A 162 7.60 22.34 -8.54
N LEU A 163 8.58 22.98 -7.87
CA LEU A 163 9.54 23.90 -8.44
C LEU A 163 10.93 23.61 -7.84
N GLY A 164 11.86 23.21 -8.68
CA GLY A 164 13.20 22.83 -8.25
C GLY A 164 13.17 21.64 -7.27
N GLN A 165 13.64 21.90 -6.04
CA GLN A 165 13.73 20.86 -5.00
C GLN A 165 12.49 20.76 -4.09
N VAL A 166 11.53 21.67 -4.23
CA VAL A 166 10.37 21.75 -3.34
C VAL A 166 9.10 21.40 -4.09
N GLY A 167 8.28 20.56 -3.49
CA GLY A 167 6.97 20.20 -3.99
C GLY A 167 5.91 20.26 -2.90
N ALA A 168 4.67 20.58 -3.27
CA ALA A 168 3.54 20.71 -2.36
C ALA A 168 2.23 20.20 -2.98
N GLY A 169 1.32 19.69 -2.14
CA GLY A 169 0.02 19.15 -2.54
C GLY A 169 -0.16 17.68 -2.17
N GLN A 170 -1.01 16.97 -2.90
CA GLN A 170 -1.27 15.55 -2.69
C GLN A 170 -0.58 14.70 -3.76
N THR A 171 0.27 13.78 -3.33
CA THR A 171 0.91 12.76 -4.19
C THR A 171 1.36 11.56 -3.36
N TRP A 172 2.12 10.65 -3.96
CA TRP A 172 2.71 9.50 -3.25
C TRP A 172 3.55 9.94 -2.06
N SER A 173 3.32 9.31 -0.90
CA SER A 173 4.19 9.47 0.27
C SER A 173 5.63 9.06 -0.05
N PRO A 174 6.66 9.72 0.45
CA PRO A 174 8.04 9.22 0.40
C PRO A 174 8.22 7.85 1.08
N PHE A 175 7.34 7.48 2.03
CA PHE A 175 7.36 6.16 2.66
C PHE A 175 7.00 5.02 1.69
N MET A 176 6.30 5.34 0.60
CA MET A 176 5.92 4.41 -0.46
C MET A 176 6.98 4.34 -1.57
N ASP A 177 7.13 3.16 -2.18
CA ASP A 177 7.80 2.98 -3.48
C ASP A 177 6.76 2.56 -4.52
N PRO A 178 6.28 3.48 -5.38
CA PRO A 178 5.27 3.16 -6.38
C PRO A 178 5.74 2.18 -7.44
N ASP A 179 7.06 2.03 -7.64
CA ASP A 179 7.61 1.19 -8.70
C ASP A 179 7.56 -0.32 -8.36
N VAL A 180 7.31 -0.68 -7.09
CA VAL A 180 7.10 -2.08 -6.71
C VAL A 180 5.67 -2.57 -6.97
N PHE A 181 4.76 -1.68 -7.42
CA PHE A 181 3.44 -2.09 -7.88
C PHE A 181 3.58 -2.94 -9.15
N LEU A 182 2.94 -4.09 -9.15
CA LEU A 182 3.09 -5.10 -10.18
C LEU A 182 2.28 -4.78 -11.45
N ASN A 183 2.58 -5.48 -12.56
CA ASN A 183 1.81 -5.38 -13.80
C ASN A 183 0.53 -6.25 -13.71
N SER A 184 -0.50 -5.71 -13.05
CA SER A 184 -1.79 -6.34 -12.77
C SER A 184 -2.95 -5.58 -13.41
N ILE A 185 -4.04 -6.28 -13.67
CA ILE A 185 -5.34 -5.69 -14.02
C ILE A 185 -6.23 -5.49 -12.78
N GLU A 186 -5.88 -6.08 -11.65
CA GLU A 186 -6.53 -5.84 -10.37
C GLU A 186 -6.19 -4.45 -9.86
N TYR A 187 -7.20 -3.74 -9.34
CA TYR A 187 -7.03 -2.33 -8.98
C TYR A 187 -6.30 -2.13 -7.67
N TRP A 188 -6.63 -2.94 -6.64
CA TRP A 188 -6.14 -2.67 -5.28
C TRP A 188 -4.67 -3.07 -5.11
N GLY A 189 -4.33 -4.30 -5.50
CA GLY A 189 -2.96 -4.79 -5.47
C GLY A 189 -2.54 -5.44 -4.14
N PRO A 190 -1.23 -5.60 -3.93
CA PRO A 190 -0.69 -6.40 -2.84
C PRO A 190 -1.05 -5.88 -1.46
N THR A 191 -1.56 -6.74 -0.59
CA THR A 191 -2.02 -6.38 0.76
C THR A 191 -0.88 -5.88 1.67
N GLY A 192 0.33 -6.46 1.57
CA GLY A 192 1.49 -6.10 2.40
C GLY A 192 2.33 -4.94 1.86
N MET A 193 1.86 -4.21 0.86
CA MET A 193 2.55 -3.07 0.25
C MET A 193 2.26 -1.79 1.03
N VAL A 194 3.26 -0.93 1.18
CA VAL A 194 3.01 0.49 1.51
C VAL A 194 2.43 1.17 0.28
N PHE A 195 1.19 1.69 0.38
CA PHE A 195 0.50 2.32 -0.74
C PHE A 195 -0.37 3.48 -0.26
N PHE A 196 0.19 4.69 -0.26
CA PHE A 196 -0.53 5.85 0.26
C PHE A 196 -0.19 7.14 -0.51
N ARG A 197 -1.22 7.92 -0.80
CA ARG A 197 -1.10 9.29 -1.30
C ARG A 197 -1.55 10.23 -0.21
N ASN A 198 -0.69 11.19 0.12
CA ASN A 198 -0.97 12.13 1.19
C ASN A 198 -0.74 13.59 0.77
N VAL A 199 -1.43 14.50 1.43
CA VAL A 199 -1.14 15.94 1.35
C VAL A 199 0.17 16.18 2.08
N GLN A 200 1.12 16.86 1.43
CA GLN A 200 2.48 17.00 1.95
C GLN A 200 3.19 18.22 1.41
N LEU A 201 4.19 18.67 2.17
CA LEU A 201 5.28 19.54 1.73
C LEU A 201 6.53 18.66 1.66
N ARG A 202 7.17 18.58 0.49
CA ARG A 202 8.34 17.73 0.23
C ARG A 202 9.53 18.56 -0.16
N TRP A 203 10.70 18.21 0.39
CA TRP A 203 11.99 18.72 -0.03
C TRP A 203 12.85 17.55 -0.55
N THR A 204 13.40 17.70 -1.75
CA THR A 204 14.30 16.75 -2.43
C THR A 204 15.65 17.40 -2.63
N PRO A 205 16.50 17.48 -1.58
CA PRO A 205 17.78 18.19 -1.63
C PRO A 205 18.78 17.59 -2.60
N TRP A 206 18.61 16.32 -2.92
CA TRP A 206 19.50 15.63 -3.84
C TRP A 206 18.73 14.69 -4.77
N GLN A 207 19.05 14.83 -6.06
CA GLN A 207 18.55 13.95 -7.10
C GLN A 207 19.60 13.83 -8.22
N LYS A 208 19.85 12.59 -8.67
CA LYS A 208 20.72 12.28 -9.82
C LYS A 208 20.09 11.14 -10.63
N GLY A 209 19.48 11.49 -11.77
CA GLY A 209 18.62 10.55 -12.50
C GLY A 209 17.47 10.08 -11.59
N ASP A 210 17.28 8.75 -11.49
CA ASP A 210 16.26 8.16 -10.64
C ASP A 210 16.69 7.97 -9.18
N SER A 211 17.97 8.22 -8.86
CA SER A 211 18.46 8.22 -7.47
C SER A 211 18.12 9.53 -6.80
N ARG A 212 17.62 9.49 -5.55
CA ARG A 212 17.20 10.69 -4.83
C ARG A 212 17.18 10.47 -3.31
N PHE A 213 17.26 11.58 -2.60
CA PHE A 213 16.91 11.70 -1.19
C PHE A 213 15.80 12.72 -1.04
N ALA A 214 14.74 12.38 -0.32
CA ALA A 214 13.61 13.28 -0.08
C ALA A 214 13.10 13.15 1.35
N ILE A 215 12.60 14.27 1.89
CA ILE A 215 11.95 14.37 3.19
C ILE A 215 10.61 15.06 2.99
N ALA A 216 9.56 14.64 3.71
CA ALA A 216 8.27 15.30 3.65
C ALA A 216 7.63 15.44 5.04
N LEU A 217 6.91 16.55 5.19
CA LEU A 217 5.93 16.76 6.24
C LEU A 217 4.56 16.41 5.62
N GLU A 218 3.90 15.40 6.16
CA GLU A 218 2.66 14.86 5.63
C GLU A 218 1.48 15.16 6.55
N ARG A 219 0.28 15.27 5.98
CA ARG A 219 -0.95 15.44 6.77
C ARG A 219 -1.14 14.23 7.69
N PRO A 220 -1.21 14.45 9.00
CA PRO A 220 -1.40 13.36 9.95
C PRO A 220 -2.84 12.84 9.90
N GLY A 221 -3.04 11.61 10.38
CA GLY A 221 -4.33 10.96 10.53
C GLY A 221 -4.12 9.51 10.93
N ALA A 222 -4.90 9.02 11.87
CA ALA A 222 -4.85 7.64 12.33
C ALA A 222 -6.25 7.09 12.55
N SER A 223 -6.36 5.77 12.52
CA SER A 223 -7.56 5.02 12.88
C SER A 223 -7.31 4.20 14.14
N ALA A 224 -8.38 3.99 14.92
CA ALA A 224 -8.33 3.20 16.15
C ALA A 224 -9.49 2.21 16.19
N ASP A 225 -9.25 1.07 16.84
CA ASP A 225 -10.22 0.04 17.12
C ASP A 225 -10.61 0.11 18.60
N GLN A 226 -11.93 0.10 18.89
CA GLN A 226 -12.45 0.04 20.26
C GLN A 226 -12.53 -1.41 20.80
N GLY A 227 -12.31 -2.41 19.96
CA GLY A 227 -12.23 -3.83 20.31
C GLY A 227 -13.40 -4.32 21.17
N ASP A 228 -13.10 -5.07 22.21
CA ASP A 228 -14.07 -5.60 23.18
C ASP A 228 -14.85 -4.51 23.93
N PHE A 229 -14.41 -3.26 23.85
CA PHE A 229 -15.00 -2.11 24.52
C PHE A 229 -15.89 -1.27 23.59
N ALA A 230 -16.09 -1.69 22.36
CA ALA A 230 -16.94 -1.00 21.39
C ALA A 230 -18.37 -0.79 21.94
N GLY A 231 -18.91 0.39 21.72
CA GLY A 231 -20.25 0.77 22.20
C GLY A 231 -20.31 1.17 23.67
N ARG A 232 -19.21 1.16 24.43
CA ARG A 232 -19.18 1.70 25.79
C ARG A 232 -19.34 3.20 25.76
N ILE A 233 -20.16 3.74 26.69
CA ILE A 233 -20.42 5.17 26.77
C ILE A 233 -19.18 6.00 27.07
N ALA A 234 -18.24 5.43 27.85
CA ALA A 234 -16.97 6.05 28.20
C ALA A 234 -16.04 6.28 26.99
N LEU A 235 -16.27 5.62 25.84
CA LEU A 235 -15.49 5.80 24.62
C LEU A 235 -16.13 6.74 23.59
N GLN A 236 -17.38 7.19 23.80
CA GLN A 236 -18.11 7.94 22.76
C GLN A 236 -17.47 9.30 22.44
N ASP A 237 -16.89 9.96 23.44
CA ASP A 237 -16.26 11.27 23.30
C ASP A 237 -14.73 11.25 23.42
N VAL A 238 -14.11 10.10 23.22
CA VAL A 238 -12.66 10.01 23.00
C VAL A 238 -12.38 10.37 21.54
N LYS A 239 -11.65 11.48 21.31
CA LYS A 239 -11.42 12.07 19.98
C LYS A 239 -9.94 12.07 19.62
N GLY A 240 -9.63 11.67 18.40
CA GLY A 240 -8.28 11.76 17.86
C GLY A 240 -7.82 13.23 17.70
N ARG A 241 -6.57 13.50 18.08
CA ARG A 241 -5.91 14.79 17.91
C ARG A 241 -4.50 14.58 17.34
N PHE A 242 -4.13 15.38 16.36
CA PHE A 242 -2.86 15.25 15.63
C PHE A 242 -2.08 16.57 15.70
N PRO A 243 -1.28 16.80 16.76
CA PRO A 243 -0.61 18.08 16.98
C PRO A 243 0.60 18.33 16.06
N LEU A 244 1.15 17.29 15.46
CA LEU A 244 2.32 17.36 14.59
C LEU A 244 2.03 16.68 13.25
N PRO A 245 2.67 17.13 12.15
CA PRO A 245 2.64 16.39 10.90
C PRO A 245 3.38 15.04 11.04
N ASP A 246 3.03 14.08 10.21
CA ASP A 246 3.83 12.88 10.03
C ASP A 246 5.11 13.25 9.28
N LEU A 247 6.27 12.75 9.72
CA LEU A 247 7.56 12.97 9.08
C LEU A 247 8.00 11.71 8.34
N SER A 248 8.14 11.81 7.02
CA SER A 248 8.65 10.71 6.19
C SER A 248 9.92 11.10 5.44
N ALA A 249 10.76 10.11 5.17
CA ALA A 249 11.97 10.28 4.37
C ALA A 249 12.23 9.05 3.51
N GLN A 250 12.90 9.24 2.36
CA GLN A 250 13.35 8.15 1.50
C GLN A 250 14.76 8.42 0.96
N TYR A 251 15.53 7.34 0.82
CA TYR A 251 16.73 7.30 0.02
C TYR A 251 16.57 6.20 -1.04
N ARG A 252 16.71 6.59 -2.31
CA ARG A 252 16.64 5.68 -3.45
C ARG A 252 17.95 5.73 -4.22
N HIS A 253 18.51 4.55 -4.47
CA HIS A 253 19.63 4.35 -5.38
C HIS A 253 19.17 3.56 -6.59
N ALA A 254 19.32 4.13 -7.78
CA ALA A 254 18.94 3.52 -9.04
C ALA A 254 20.17 3.32 -9.96
N ALA A 255 20.21 2.20 -10.66
CA ALA A 255 21.28 1.83 -11.56
C ALA A 255 20.72 0.99 -12.72
N GLY A 256 21.58 0.54 -13.64
CA GLY A 256 21.17 -0.25 -14.80
C GLY A 256 20.45 -1.56 -14.47
N TRP A 257 20.72 -2.13 -13.30
CA TRP A 257 20.07 -3.36 -12.80
C TRP A 257 18.69 -3.16 -12.19
N GLY A 258 18.30 -1.91 -11.88
CA GLY A 258 17.05 -1.56 -11.21
C GLY A 258 17.28 -0.51 -10.14
N HIS A 259 16.60 -0.65 -8.98
CA HIS A 259 16.79 0.26 -7.84
C HIS A 259 16.61 -0.48 -6.51
N VAL A 260 17.12 0.16 -5.46
CA VAL A 260 16.77 -0.10 -4.07
C VAL A 260 16.34 1.21 -3.41
N GLN A 261 15.31 1.15 -2.57
CA GLN A 261 14.82 2.28 -1.78
C GLN A 261 14.69 1.86 -0.33
N LEU A 262 15.23 2.68 0.56
CA LEU A 262 14.94 2.63 1.99
C LEU A 262 14.14 3.87 2.35
N ALA A 263 12.98 3.67 2.97
CA ALA A 263 12.13 4.74 3.44
C ALA A 263 11.76 4.54 4.91
N GLY A 264 11.54 5.65 5.61
CA GLY A 264 11.14 5.67 7.02
C GLY A 264 10.05 6.69 7.28
N ILE A 265 9.27 6.47 8.34
CA ILE A 265 8.23 7.36 8.82
C ILE A 265 8.20 7.39 10.34
N VAL A 266 7.90 8.57 10.91
CA VAL A 266 7.59 8.75 12.34
C VAL A 266 6.33 9.59 12.47
N ARG A 267 5.43 9.19 13.38
CA ARG A 267 4.10 9.76 13.56
C ARG A 267 3.80 9.93 15.04
N GLN A 268 3.06 10.98 15.40
CA GLN A 268 2.50 11.15 16.74
C GLN A 268 0.98 11.13 16.67
N MET A 269 0.39 10.12 17.27
CA MET A 269 -1.05 9.93 17.38
C MET A 269 -1.47 10.25 18.82
N LYS A 270 -2.44 11.17 19.01
CA LYS A 270 -2.99 11.50 20.32
C LYS A 270 -4.49 11.39 20.28
N TRP A 271 -5.09 11.22 21.44
CA TRP A 271 -6.52 11.29 21.64
C TRP A 271 -6.81 11.92 22.99
N ASP A 272 -7.87 12.70 23.02
CA ASP A 272 -8.34 13.40 24.20
C ASP A 272 -9.70 12.81 24.61
N ASP A 273 -9.84 12.47 25.89
CA ASP A 273 -11.09 12.11 26.50
C ASP A 273 -11.83 13.39 26.92
N LEU A 274 -12.98 13.61 26.31
CA LEU A 274 -13.82 14.78 26.56
C LEU A 274 -14.93 14.51 27.56
N ASN A 275 -15.04 13.26 28.07
CA ASN A 275 -16.00 12.92 29.11
C ASN A 275 -15.59 13.51 30.46
N THR A 276 -16.60 13.71 31.32
CA THR A 276 -16.41 14.20 32.69
C THR A 276 -16.77 13.11 33.69
N ASP A 277 -16.57 11.86 33.36
CA ASP A 277 -16.82 10.71 34.20
C ASP A 277 -15.61 10.38 35.12
N GLN A 278 -15.59 9.17 35.69
CA GLN A 278 -14.52 8.73 36.60
C GLN A 278 -13.25 8.27 35.86
N PHE A 279 -13.33 8.10 34.53
CA PHE A 279 -12.20 7.62 33.72
C PHE A 279 -11.44 8.79 33.12
N ASP A 280 -10.18 8.53 32.74
CA ASP A 280 -9.36 9.39 31.93
C ASP A 280 -8.74 8.49 30.85
N LEU A 281 -9.36 8.46 29.69
CA LEU A 281 -8.97 7.63 28.57
C LEU A 281 -8.11 8.38 27.55
N SER A 282 -7.68 9.62 27.90
CA SER A 282 -6.71 10.38 27.09
C SER A 282 -5.39 9.63 26.98
N GLY A 283 -4.71 9.79 25.84
CA GLY A 283 -3.44 9.15 25.65
C GLY A 283 -2.73 9.54 24.36
N ASP A 284 -1.61 8.87 24.13
CA ASP A 284 -0.85 9.02 22.91
C ASP A 284 -0.09 7.74 22.56
N ALA A 285 0.27 7.61 21.29
CA ALA A 285 1.13 6.57 20.77
C ALA A 285 2.05 7.14 19.69
N THR A 286 3.29 6.66 19.65
CA THR A 286 4.22 6.96 18.56
C THR A 286 4.15 5.86 17.52
N GLY A 287 3.79 6.23 16.29
CA GLY A 287 3.91 5.35 15.14
C GLY A 287 5.27 5.51 14.47
N TRP A 288 5.80 4.43 13.94
CA TRP A 288 7.04 4.43 13.16
C TRP A 288 7.08 3.26 12.19
N GLY A 289 7.84 3.40 11.11
CA GLY A 289 8.02 2.32 10.15
C GLY A 289 9.26 2.47 9.30
N LEU A 290 9.76 1.33 8.81
CA LEU A 290 10.81 1.22 7.81
C LEU A 290 10.30 0.37 6.65
N ASN A 291 10.54 0.82 5.42
CA ASN A 291 10.17 0.14 4.18
C ASN A 291 11.41 -0.01 3.29
N LEU A 292 11.82 -1.25 3.05
CA LEU A 292 12.88 -1.59 2.09
C LEU A 292 12.23 -2.18 0.85
N SER A 293 12.49 -1.58 -0.30
CA SER A 293 11.88 -1.99 -1.58
C SER A 293 12.90 -2.01 -2.71
N SER A 294 12.63 -2.78 -3.74
CA SER A 294 13.53 -2.94 -4.88
C SER A 294 12.79 -3.47 -6.11
N ASN A 295 13.18 -2.96 -7.29
CA ASN A 295 12.94 -3.63 -8.56
C ASN A 295 14.28 -4.11 -9.12
N ILE A 296 14.36 -5.40 -9.42
CA ILE A 296 15.58 -6.03 -9.96
C ILE A 296 15.29 -6.56 -11.34
N LYS A 297 16.04 -6.08 -12.34
CA LYS A 297 15.98 -6.60 -13.70
C LYS A 297 16.64 -7.96 -13.78
N ILE A 298 15.90 -8.96 -14.22
CA ILE A 298 16.36 -10.34 -14.40
C ILE A 298 16.43 -10.64 -15.90
N ALA A 299 17.55 -11.21 -16.34
CA ALA A 299 17.77 -11.54 -17.76
C ALA A 299 17.46 -10.39 -18.73
N LYS A 300 17.74 -9.14 -18.32
CA LYS A 300 17.55 -7.86 -19.05
C LYS A 300 16.09 -7.45 -19.32
N LYS A 301 15.11 -8.34 -19.19
CA LYS A 301 13.72 -8.09 -19.59
C LYS A 301 12.67 -8.36 -18.51
N HIS A 302 12.91 -9.27 -17.58
CA HIS A 302 11.99 -9.56 -16.48
C HIS A 302 12.28 -8.65 -15.28
N VAL A 303 11.30 -8.47 -14.38
CA VAL A 303 11.48 -7.61 -13.21
C VAL A 303 10.96 -8.33 -11.96
N ALA A 304 11.83 -8.55 -10.99
CA ALA A 304 11.42 -8.89 -9.65
C ALA A 304 11.04 -7.62 -8.88
N ARG A 305 9.87 -7.62 -8.24
CA ARG A 305 9.33 -6.53 -7.43
C ARG A 305 9.24 -6.98 -6.00
N LEU A 306 10.02 -6.37 -5.14
CA LEU A 306 10.22 -6.82 -3.76
C LEU A 306 10.01 -5.66 -2.80
N SER A 307 9.30 -5.91 -1.69
CA SER A 307 9.21 -4.97 -0.58
C SER A 307 9.02 -5.70 0.73
N VAL A 308 9.65 -5.18 1.77
CA VAL A 308 9.42 -5.57 3.17
C VAL A 308 9.24 -4.30 3.98
N VAL A 309 8.14 -4.22 4.71
CA VAL A 309 7.86 -3.13 5.65
C VAL A 309 7.69 -3.70 7.05
N TYR A 310 8.23 -2.99 8.03
CA TYR A 310 8.06 -3.27 9.44
C TYR A 310 7.88 -1.99 10.22
N GLY A 311 6.96 -1.98 11.20
CA GLY A 311 6.71 -0.83 12.05
C GLY A 311 5.53 -1.03 12.98
N ALA A 312 5.10 0.03 13.63
CA ALA A 312 3.92 0.06 14.49
C ALA A 312 3.13 1.34 14.26
N GLY A 313 1.79 1.25 14.23
CA GLY A 313 0.93 2.41 14.02
C GLY A 313 1.10 3.04 12.63
N ILE A 314 1.29 2.24 11.59
CA ILE A 314 1.47 2.66 10.19
C ILE A 314 0.44 2.04 9.25
N GLN A 315 -0.64 1.47 9.78
CA GLN A 315 -1.65 0.75 9.02
C GLN A 315 -2.35 1.66 7.99
N ASN A 316 -2.55 2.94 8.29
CA ASN A 316 -3.10 3.91 7.33
C ASN A 316 -2.19 4.16 6.11
N TYR A 317 -0.91 3.82 6.16
CA TYR A 317 0.02 3.89 5.04
C TYR A 317 0.08 2.58 4.24
N MET A 318 -0.50 1.49 4.77
CA MET A 318 -0.56 0.22 4.07
C MET A 318 -1.68 0.19 3.04
N ASN A 319 -1.51 -0.64 2.02
CA ASN A 319 -2.52 -0.84 0.99
C ASN A 319 -3.82 -1.45 1.54
N ASP A 320 -3.70 -2.43 2.45
CA ASP A 320 -4.84 -3.11 3.03
C ASP A 320 -4.58 -3.51 4.49
N ALA A 321 -4.85 -2.59 5.41
CA ALA A 321 -4.77 -2.81 6.85
C ALA A 321 -5.91 -2.10 7.58
N PRO A 322 -6.37 -2.58 8.75
CA PRO A 322 -7.56 -2.03 9.39
C PRO A 322 -7.29 -0.76 10.18
N VAL A 323 -6.49 -0.81 11.26
CA VAL A 323 -6.35 0.30 12.22
C VAL A 323 -4.91 0.44 12.72
N ASP A 324 -4.49 1.69 13.01
CA ASP A 324 -3.16 2.02 13.54
C ASP A 324 -3.04 1.73 15.03
N VAL A 325 -4.13 1.93 15.79
CA VAL A 325 -4.16 1.84 17.26
C VAL A 325 -5.21 0.83 17.69
N GLY A 326 -4.80 -0.15 18.48
CA GLY A 326 -5.68 -1.06 19.20
C GLY A 326 -5.75 -0.73 20.67
N ILE A 327 -6.75 -1.30 21.38
CA ILE A 327 -6.87 -1.18 22.83
C ILE A 327 -6.03 -2.25 23.52
N GLU A 328 -5.30 -1.85 24.57
CA GLU A 328 -4.63 -2.74 25.53
C GLU A 328 -5.27 -2.58 26.91
N ARG A 329 -5.49 -3.68 27.61
CA ARG A 329 -6.07 -3.68 28.94
C ARG A 329 -5.08 -3.20 29.97
N ASN A 330 -5.51 -2.28 30.84
CA ASN A 330 -4.70 -1.70 31.92
C ASN A 330 -5.45 -1.84 33.26
N LEU A 331 -5.87 -3.06 33.58
CA LEU A 331 -6.78 -3.35 34.69
C LEU A 331 -6.21 -3.00 36.08
N GLY A 332 -4.91 -2.75 36.20
CA GLY A 332 -4.29 -2.26 37.42
C GLY A 332 -4.53 -0.79 37.73
N ASN A 333 -5.06 -0.01 36.80
CA ASN A 333 -5.37 1.41 36.97
C ASN A 333 -6.89 1.68 36.80
N PRO A 334 -7.63 1.89 37.91
CA PRO A 334 -9.07 2.11 37.83
C PRO A 334 -9.48 3.37 37.07
N ARG A 335 -8.60 4.39 37.01
CA ARG A 335 -8.87 5.63 36.31
C ARG A 335 -8.63 5.52 34.80
N THR A 336 -7.64 4.70 34.41
CA THR A 336 -7.29 4.47 33.00
C THR A 336 -7.24 2.96 32.74
N PRO A 337 -8.40 2.27 32.77
CA PRO A 337 -8.48 0.81 32.70
C PRO A 337 -8.10 0.21 31.34
N ILE A 338 -8.03 1.06 30.33
CA ILE A 338 -7.62 0.73 28.97
C ILE A 338 -6.71 1.83 28.41
N VAL A 339 -5.77 1.47 27.54
CA VAL A 339 -4.88 2.39 26.85
C VAL A 339 -4.83 2.06 25.36
N GLY A 340 -4.52 3.05 24.54
CA GLY A 340 -4.27 2.83 23.12
C GLY A 340 -2.83 2.38 22.88
N LYS A 341 -2.65 1.42 21.99
CA LYS A 341 -1.36 0.85 21.59
C LYS A 341 -1.18 0.90 20.09
N ALA A 342 -0.09 1.52 19.63
CA ALA A 342 0.30 1.43 18.22
C ALA A 342 0.56 -0.04 17.87
N LEU A 343 -0.22 -0.59 16.91
CA LEU A 343 -0.15 -2.01 16.57
C LEU A 343 1.06 -2.28 15.67
N PRO A 344 1.95 -3.22 16.07
CA PRO A 344 3.04 -3.66 15.21
C PRO A 344 2.52 -4.42 13.99
N LEU A 345 3.21 -4.26 12.84
CA LEU A 345 2.93 -5.05 11.63
C LEU A 345 4.20 -5.38 10.86
N VAL A 346 4.10 -6.43 10.07
CA VAL A 346 5.02 -6.74 8.97
C VAL A 346 4.25 -6.91 7.68
N GLY A 347 4.74 -6.32 6.60
CA GLY A 347 4.21 -6.49 5.24
C GLY A 347 5.30 -6.99 4.29
N VAL A 348 4.94 -7.88 3.38
CA VAL A 348 5.85 -8.47 2.39
C VAL A 348 5.21 -8.45 1.02
N VAL A 349 6.00 -8.11 0.00
CA VAL A 349 5.63 -8.15 -1.42
C VAL A 349 6.73 -8.87 -2.19
N ALA A 350 6.37 -9.87 -2.98
CA ALA A 350 7.29 -10.60 -3.84
C ALA A 350 6.57 -11.01 -5.13
N PHE A 351 6.83 -10.28 -6.22
CA PHE A 351 6.25 -10.55 -7.54
C PHE A 351 7.33 -10.60 -8.61
N LEU A 352 7.03 -11.31 -9.68
CA LEU A 352 7.87 -11.43 -10.86
C LEU A 352 7.05 -11.05 -12.09
N ASP A 353 7.41 -9.94 -12.73
CA ASP A 353 6.91 -9.55 -14.03
C ASP A 353 7.75 -10.21 -15.13
N LEU A 354 7.10 -11.03 -15.92
CA LEU A 354 7.68 -11.79 -17.03
C LEU A 354 7.32 -11.11 -18.37
N ASN A 355 8.28 -10.45 -18.99
CA ASN A 355 8.13 -9.87 -20.32
C ASN A 355 8.57 -10.91 -21.34
N TRP A 356 7.63 -11.63 -21.96
CA TRP A 356 7.92 -12.69 -22.91
C TRP A 356 8.43 -12.12 -24.24
N ASN A 357 7.68 -11.16 -24.77
CA ASN A 357 8.01 -10.42 -26.00
C ASN A 357 7.25 -9.07 -26.01
N ALA A 358 7.28 -8.33 -27.11
CA ALA A 358 6.64 -7.02 -27.24
C ALA A 358 5.10 -7.03 -27.06
N LYS A 359 4.45 -8.19 -27.15
CA LYS A 359 3.00 -8.33 -27.10
C LYS A 359 2.48 -9.13 -25.92
N TRP A 360 3.32 -9.85 -25.19
CA TRP A 360 2.87 -10.75 -24.13
C TRP A 360 3.68 -10.56 -22.87
N THR A 361 2.96 -10.36 -21.77
CA THR A 361 3.54 -10.31 -20.42
C THR A 361 2.75 -11.20 -19.47
N SER A 362 3.37 -11.58 -18.38
CA SER A 362 2.73 -12.25 -17.25
C SER A 362 3.28 -11.68 -15.96
N THR A 363 2.48 -11.72 -14.92
CA THR A 363 2.91 -11.44 -13.54
C THR A 363 2.48 -12.59 -12.67
N VAL A 364 3.34 -13.00 -11.74
CA VAL A 364 3.02 -14.00 -10.72
C VAL A 364 3.68 -13.59 -9.40
N GLY A 365 3.01 -13.82 -8.30
CA GLY A 365 3.63 -13.57 -7.00
C GLY A 365 2.65 -13.58 -5.84
N TYR A 366 3.19 -13.14 -4.70
CA TYR A 366 2.55 -13.25 -3.41
C TYR A 366 2.84 -12.01 -2.55
N SER A 367 1.90 -11.69 -1.67
CA SER A 367 2.03 -10.65 -0.66
C SER A 367 1.31 -11.05 0.62
N MET A 368 1.79 -10.57 1.76
CA MET A 368 1.13 -10.75 3.04
C MET A 368 1.31 -9.54 3.95
N ILE A 369 0.37 -9.39 4.87
CA ILE A 369 0.46 -8.52 6.03
C ILE A 369 0.11 -9.33 7.28
N ASP A 370 0.86 -9.11 8.36
CA ASP A 370 0.59 -9.72 9.68
C ASP A 370 0.63 -8.60 10.73
N ILE A 371 -0.37 -8.57 11.61
CA ILE A 371 -0.52 -7.57 12.67
C ILE A 371 -0.36 -8.27 14.02
N ASP A 372 0.46 -7.70 14.88
CA ASP A 372 0.52 -8.10 16.29
C ASP A 372 -0.57 -7.34 17.07
N ASN A 373 -1.72 -7.99 17.20
CA ASN A 373 -2.90 -7.44 17.82
C ASN A 373 -2.71 -7.19 19.33
N SER A 374 -3.39 -6.18 19.86
CA SER A 374 -3.44 -5.93 21.30
C SER A 374 -4.53 -6.76 22.00
N ASP A 375 -4.39 -6.96 23.29
CA ASP A 375 -5.23 -7.90 24.08
C ASP A 375 -6.68 -7.45 24.29
N GLY A 376 -6.98 -6.18 24.06
CA GLY A 376 -8.34 -5.60 24.12
C GLY A 376 -9.05 -5.56 22.77
N GLN A 377 -8.42 -6.01 21.67
CA GLN A 377 -9.13 -6.17 20.40
C GLN A 377 -10.07 -7.38 20.43
N SER A 378 -11.17 -7.31 19.65
CA SER A 378 -12.12 -8.43 19.54
C SER A 378 -11.49 -9.67 18.94
N ASP A 379 -12.04 -10.85 19.24
CA ASP A 379 -11.50 -12.13 18.78
C ASP A 379 -11.55 -12.27 17.27
N ASP A 380 -12.52 -11.62 16.60
CA ASP A 380 -12.70 -11.57 15.15
C ASP A 380 -11.89 -10.43 14.48
N ALA A 381 -11.09 -9.67 15.23
CA ALA A 381 -10.22 -8.64 14.66
C ALA A 381 -9.31 -9.21 13.59
N PHE A 382 -9.04 -8.42 12.55
CA PHE A 382 -8.13 -8.83 11.48
C PHE A 382 -6.70 -9.00 12.01
N LYS A 383 -6.11 -10.17 11.75
CA LYS A 383 -4.73 -10.48 12.13
C LYS A 383 -3.82 -10.56 10.91
N ARG A 384 -4.16 -11.40 9.93
CA ARG A 384 -3.32 -11.65 8.77
C ARG A 384 -4.12 -11.61 7.48
N GLY A 385 -3.54 -10.94 6.49
CA GLY A 385 -4.01 -10.97 5.11
C GLY A 385 -2.96 -11.56 4.19
N GLN A 386 -3.40 -12.37 3.25
CA GLN A 386 -2.55 -12.96 2.21
C GLN A 386 -3.18 -12.68 0.85
N TYR A 387 -2.32 -12.50 -0.15
CA TYR A 387 -2.73 -12.17 -1.51
C TYR A 387 -1.79 -12.81 -2.51
N ALA A 388 -2.33 -13.39 -3.56
CA ALA A 388 -1.57 -13.92 -4.68
C ALA A 388 -2.29 -13.65 -5.99
N LEU A 389 -1.52 -13.52 -7.07
CA LEU A 389 -2.09 -13.47 -8.42
C LEU A 389 -1.19 -14.09 -9.47
N ALA A 390 -1.80 -14.42 -10.61
CA ALA A 390 -1.12 -14.71 -11.86
C ALA A 390 -1.94 -14.20 -13.04
N ASN A 391 -1.28 -13.62 -14.06
CA ASN A 391 -1.95 -13.11 -15.24
C ASN A 391 -1.22 -13.48 -16.54
N LEU A 392 -1.95 -13.25 -17.64
CA LEU A 392 -1.41 -13.26 -19.00
C LEU A 392 -2.03 -12.10 -19.78
N LEU A 393 -1.23 -11.07 -20.07
CA LEU A 393 -1.68 -9.85 -20.73
C LEU A 393 -1.18 -9.77 -22.16
N TYR A 394 -2.06 -9.44 -23.08
CA TYR A 394 -1.79 -9.24 -24.50
C TYR A 394 -1.87 -7.77 -24.88
N TYR A 395 -0.85 -7.27 -25.53
CA TYR A 395 -0.71 -5.91 -26.02
C TYR A 395 -0.77 -5.89 -27.57
N PRO A 396 -1.97 -5.77 -28.18
CA PRO A 396 -2.08 -5.66 -29.65
C PRO A 396 -1.36 -4.41 -30.16
N THR A 397 -1.39 -3.33 -29.39
CA THR A 397 -0.66 -2.07 -29.61
C THR A 397 -0.10 -1.56 -28.26
N PRO A 398 0.87 -0.61 -28.25
CA PRO A 398 1.35 0.00 -27.00
C PRO A 398 0.27 0.71 -26.18
N SER A 399 -0.82 1.11 -26.80
CA SER A 399 -1.93 1.84 -26.14
C SER A 399 -3.08 0.94 -25.70
N VAL A 400 -3.05 -0.34 -26.03
CA VAL A 400 -4.15 -1.27 -25.71
C VAL A 400 -3.58 -2.52 -25.08
N PHE A 401 -4.13 -2.94 -23.97
CA PHE A 401 -3.91 -4.29 -23.49
C PHE A 401 -5.22 -4.94 -23.01
N LEU A 402 -5.22 -6.25 -23.04
CA LEU A 402 -6.33 -7.08 -22.55
C LEU A 402 -5.78 -8.42 -22.06
N GLY A 403 -6.49 -9.06 -21.16
CA GLY A 403 -6.12 -10.40 -20.71
C GLY A 403 -6.80 -10.84 -19.43
N PRO A 404 -6.69 -12.14 -19.11
CA PRO A 404 -7.15 -12.72 -17.86
C PRO A 404 -6.13 -12.58 -16.74
N GLU A 405 -6.66 -12.54 -15.51
CA GLU A 405 -5.92 -12.63 -14.26
C GLU A 405 -6.70 -13.48 -13.27
N ILE A 406 -6.00 -14.33 -12.55
CA ILE A 406 -6.52 -15.06 -11.40
C ILE A 406 -5.93 -14.47 -10.13
N GLN A 407 -6.77 -14.32 -9.12
CA GLN A 407 -6.38 -13.73 -7.85
C GLN A 407 -6.91 -14.58 -6.70
N TRP A 408 -6.17 -14.59 -5.62
CA TRP A 408 -6.56 -15.24 -4.39
C TRP A 408 -6.27 -14.31 -3.21
N GLY A 409 -7.21 -14.19 -2.30
CA GLY A 409 -7.06 -13.49 -1.04
C GLY A 409 -7.48 -14.36 0.13
N LYS A 410 -6.81 -14.20 1.28
CA LYS A 410 -7.17 -14.90 2.52
C LYS A 410 -7.09 -13.94 3.70
N ARG A 411 -8.08 -14.03 4.58
CA ARG A 411 -8.15 -13.39 5.90
C ARG A 411 -7.97 -14.43 6.99
N GLU A 412 -7.25 -14.05 8.06
CA GLU A 412 -7.20 -14.79 9.32
C GLU A 412 -7.55 -13.82 10.46
N ASN A 413 -8.46 -14.23 11.32
CA ASN A 413 -8.84 -13.49 12.51
C ASN A 413 -7.84 -13.66 13.65
N PHE A 414 -7.97 -12.83 14.69
CA PHE A 414 -7.02 -12.72 15.79
C PHE A 414 -7.04 -13.96 16.69
N ARG A 415 -8.21 -14.31 17.29
CA ARG A 415 -8.29 -15.35 18.33
C ARG A 415 -9.40 -16.36 18.16
N ASP A 416 -10.44 -16.07 17.36
CA ASP A 416 -11.58 -16.98 17.19
C ASP A 416 -11.28 -18.20 16.29
N GLY A 417 -10.11 -18.20 15.63
CA GLY A 417 -9.70 -19.26 14.70
C GLY A 417 -10.42 -19.24 13.35
N PHE A 418 -11.28 -18.26 13.09
CA PHE A 418 -11.99 -18.14 11.82
C PHE A 418 -11.05 -17.63 10.72
N THR A 419 -11.21 -18.22 9.54
CA THR A 419 -10.52 -17.80 8.32
C THR A 419 -11.49 -17.76 7.17
N SER A 420 -11.31 -16.82 6.26
CA SER A 420 -12.03 -16.74 4.99
C SER A 420 -11.06 -16.52 3.84
N ASP A 421 -11.42 -16.98 2.67
CA ASP A 421 -10.65 -16.77 1.44
C ASP A 421 -11.60 -16.54 0.26
N ASP A 422 -11.09 -15.93 -0.79
CA ASP A 422 -11.78 -15.81 -2.08
C ASP A 422 -10.81 -16.08 -3.22
N PHE A 423 -11.30 -16.76 -4.23
CA PHE A 423 -10.63 -16.97 -5.50
C PHE A 423 -11.40 -16.26 -6.60
N ARG A 424 -10.72 -15.41 -7.36
CA ARG A 424 -11.36 -14.60 -8.38
C ARG A 424 -10.69 -14.76 -9.75
N ILE A 425 -11.51 -14.78 -10.78
CA ILE A 425 -11.07 -14.71 -12.18
C ILE A 425 -11.54 -13.37 -12.73
N GLN A 426 -10.62 -12.60 -13.28
CA GLN A 426 -10.89 -11.30 -13.90
C GLN A 426 -10.40 -11.30 -15.34
N PHE A 427 -11.13 -10.59 -16.21
CA PHE A 427 -10.69 -10.19 -17.53
C PHE A 427 -10.85 -8.69 -17.65
N SER A 428 -9.84 -8.01 -18.19
CA SER A 428 -9.90 -6.57 -18.41
C SER A 428 -9.43 -6.19 -19.81
N ALA A 429 -9.97 -5.07 -20.30
CA ALA A 429 -9.53 -4.41 -21.52
C ALA A 429 -9.29 -2.92 -21.23
N LYS A 430 -8.09 -2.43 -21.55
CA LYS A 430 -7.65 -1.07 -21.25
C LYS A 430 -7.17 -0.36 -22.51
N TYR A 431 -7.67 0.87 -22.69
CA TYR A 431 -7.37 1.76 -23.84
C TYR A 431 -6.73 3.04 -23.30
N ASN A 432 -5.41 3.17 -23.47
CA ASN A 432 -4.66 4.35 -23.04
C ASN A 432 -4.68 5.43 -24.12
N PHE A 433 -4.69 6.70 -23.68
CA PHE A 433 -4.54 7.86 -24.56
C PHE A 433 -3.56 8.87 -23.95
N LYS A 434 -2.88 9.61 -24.81
CA LYS A 434 -2.03 10.75 -24.44
C LYS A 434 -2.09 11.80 -25.55
N LEU A 435 -2.26 13.08 -25.17
CA LEU A 435 -2.19 14.25 -26.03
C LEU A 435 -1.25 15.27 -25.37
N SER A 436 -0.31 15.82 -26.13
CA SER A 436 0.59 16.89 -25.66
C SER A 436 0.29 18.17 -26.46
N LEU A 437 0.09 19.28 -25.75
CA LEU A 437 -0.21 20.61 -26.29
C LEU A 437 0.93 21.56 -25.89
N GLY A 438 1.41 22.37 -26.82
CA GLY A 438 2.54 23.29 -26.59
C GLY A 438 3.91 22.61 -26.67
N GLY A 439 4.95 23.27 -26.14
CA GLY A 439 6.31 22.69 -26.07
C GLY A 439 6.99 22.60 -27.43
N LYS A 440 7.05 23.72 -28.17
CA LYS A 440 7.87 23.83 -29.40
C LYS A 440 9.24 24.37 -29.07
#